data_540788c330d290e89eb5424473e34504
#
_entry.id   540788c330d290e89eb5424473e34504
#
_cell.length_a   1.000
_cell.length_b   1.000
_cell.length_c   1.000
_cell.angle_alpha   90.00
_cell.angle_beta   90.00
_cell.angle_gamma   90.00
#
_symmetry.space_group_name_H-M   'P 1'
#
loop_
_entity.id
_entity.type
_entity.pdbx_description
1 polymer ?
#
loop_
_entity_poly.entity_id
_entity_poly.type
_entity_poly.pdbx_seq_one_letter_code
_entity_poly.pdbx_strand_id
1 'polypeptide(L)'
;WSSDVCSSDLSILDAVNSSNEKRPQMIVKKILDTRKFDSNSSIALLGLSFKPNTDDIRDSTSLKIAAILQKNNIKINCYDPVAMDNALKHNKTLNFFDSVYDACEGVNAIIIGTEWNEFRALNFTKIKEKIKEAIIFDLRNIYRSAELEELGFSYYGIGK
;
A
#
# COMPACT_ATOMS: atom_id res chain seq x y z
N TRP A 1 -49.27 3.13 -2.85
CA TRP A 1 -47.94 2.50 -2.71
C TRP A 1 -46.99 3.55 -2.18
N SER A 2 -46.63 3.38 -0.91
CA SER A 2 -45.82 4.32 -0.17
C SER A 2 -44.32 4.12 -0.52
N SER A 3 -43.66 5.23 -0.79
CA SER A 3 -42.26 5.35 -1.23
C SER A 3 -41.24 5.35 -0.06
N ASP A 4 -41.51 4.60 1.01
CA ASP A 4 -40.68 4.64 2.24
C ASP A 4 -39.47 3.67 2.26
N VAL A 5 -39.17 3.01 1.12
CA VAL A 5 -38.04 2.05 1.04
C VAL A 5 -36.69 2.72 0.74
N CYS A 6 -36.63 4.01 0.41
CA CYS A 6 -35.45 4.65 -0.15
C CYS A 6 -34.53 5.38 0.86
N SER A 7 -34.96 5.65 2.09
CA SER A 7 -34.19 6.50 3.02
C SER A 7 -33.16 5.71 3.88
N SER A 8 -33.48 4.44 4.22
CA SER A 8 -32.55 3.58 5.01
C SER A 8 -31.39 3.05 4.18
N ASP A 9 -31.60 2.75 2.89
CA ASP A 9 -30.56 2.26 1.99
C ASP A 9 -29.52 3.33 1.66
N LEU A 10 -29.93 4.60 1.54
CA LEU A 10 -29.01 5.73 1.33
C LEU A 10 -28.08 5.94 2.51
N SER A 11 -28.56 5.79 3.75
CA SER A 11 -27.73 5.97 4.96
C SER A 11 -26.62 4.91 5.09
N ILE A 12 -26.90 3.66 4.67
CA ILE A 12 -25.91 2.58 4.65
C ILE A 12 -24.85 2.84 3.57
N LEU A 13 -25.27 3.25 2.38
CA LEU A 13 -24.34 3.59 1.28
C LEU A 13 -23.45 4.77 1.64
N ASP A 14 -23.99 5.80 2.28
CA ASP A 14 -23.23 6.97 2.76
C ASP A 14 -22.21 6.57 3.85
N ALA A 15 -22.60 5.70 4.77
CA ALA A 15 -21.69 5.17 5.80
C ALA A 15 -20.56 4.35 5.19
N VAL A 16 -20.84 3.49 4.20
CA VAL A 16 -19.85 2.70 3.48
C VAL A 16 -18.90 3.60 2.69
N ASN A 17 -19.42 4.57 1.95
CA ASN A 17 -18.60 5.52 1.18
C ASN A 17 -17.70 6.35 2.11
N SER A 18 -18.25 6.90 3.19
CA SER A 18 -17.48 7.64 4.20
C SER A 18 -16.39 6.78 4.86
N SER A 19 -16.67 5.51 5.13
CA SER A 19 -15.68 4.56 5.66
C SER A 19 -14.55 4.29 4.67
N ASN A 20 -14.90 4.08 3.39
CA ASN A 20 -13.92 3.84 2.32
C ASN A 20 -13.03 5.05 2.06
N GLU A 21 -13.58 6.27 2.15
CA GLU A 21 -12.80 7.51 2.00
C GLU A 21 -11.83 7.76 3.15
N LYS A 22 -12.20 7.36 4.38
CA LYS A 22 -11.36 7.51 5.57
C LYS A 22 -10.29 6.43 5.72
N ARG A 23 -10.47 5.27 5.07
CA ARG A 23 -9.58 4.12 5.20
C ARG A 23 -8.11 4.43 4.87
N PRO A 24 -7.76 5.14 3.77
CA PRO A 24 -6.36 5.48 3.49
C PRO A 24 -5.71 6.30 4.60
N GLN A 25 -6.43 7.29 5.19
CA GLN A 25 -5.93 8.10 6.28
C GLN A 25 -5.69 7.27 7.55
N MET A 26 -6.60 6.34 7.88
CA MET A 26 -6.44 5.44 9.03
C MET A 26 -5.23 4.52 8.85
N ILE A 27 -5.01 3.99 7.63
CA ILE A 27 -3.85 3.14 7.31
C ILE A 27 -2.55 3.97 7.47
N VAL A 28 -2.49 5.15 6.87
CA VAL A 28 -1.31 6.02 7.00
C VAL A 28 -1.05 6.39 8.44
N LYS A 29 -2.08 6.72 9.22
CA LYS A 29 -1.92 6.97 10.65
C LYS A 29 -1.28 5.78 11.36
N LYS A 30 -1.78 4.55 11.13
CA LYS A 30 -1.18 3.32 11.70
C LYS A 30 0.30 3.16 11.31
N ILE A 31 0.65 3.43 10.03
CA ILE A 31 2.02 3.38 9.54
C ILE A 31 2.91 4.38 10.30
N LEU A 32 2.46 5.63 10.42
CA LEU A 32 3.21 6.71 11.08
C LEU A 32 3.31 6.52 12.61
N ASP A 33 2.29 5.93 13.24
CA ASP A 33 2.27 5.60 14.66
C ASP A 33 3.22 4.43 15.00
N THR A 34 3.43 3.51 14.04
CA THR A 34 4.33 2.35 14.21
C THR A 34 5.80 2.78 14.31
N ARG A 35 6.16 3.81 13.56
CA ARG A 35 7.51 4.34 13.49
C ARG A 35 7.53 5.82 13.11
N LYS A 36 8.49 6.57 13.67
CA LYS A 36 8.76 7.94 13.23
C LYS A 36 9.54 7.92 11.91
N PHE A 37 8.89 8.35 10.84
CA PHE A 37 9.53 8.62 9.55
C PHE A 37 9.94 10.10 9.49
N ASP A 38 11.09 10.37 8.91
CA ASP A 38 11.62 11.72 8.67
C ASP A 38 11.60 12.05 7.17
N SER A 39 12.04 13.26 6.80
CA SER A 39 12.10 13.72 5.42
C SER A 39 13.09 12.94 4.54
N ASN A 40 13.98 12.14 5.13
CA ASN A 40 14.92 11.27 4.42
C ASN A 40 14.42 9.84 4.31
N SER A 41 13.29 9.54 4.94
CA SER A 41 12.68 8.21 4.89
C SER A 41 12.06 7.94 3.53
N SER A 42 12.15 6.68 3.12
CA SER A 42 11.52 6.18 1.90
C SER A 42 10.76 4.88 2.18
N ILE A 43 9.70 4.66 1.44
CA ILE A 43 8.84 3.49 1.55
C ILE A 43 8.66 2.89 0.16
N ALA A 44 8.83 1.57 0.03
CA ALA A 44 8.46 0.84 -1.18
C ALA A 44 6.97 0.54 -1.16
N LEU A 45 6.24 0.96 -2.19
CA LEU A 45 4.84 0.63 -2.41
C LEU A 45 4.72 -0.35 -3.57
N LEU A 46 4.40 -1.59 -3.24
CA LEU A 46 4.27 -2.69 -4.18
C LEU A 46 2.79 -2.95 -4.49
N GLY A 47 2.41 -2.71 -5.74
CA GLY A 47 1.02 -2.79 -6.19
C GLY A 47 0.30 -1.45 -6.13
N LEU A 48 0.03 -0.91 -7.33
CA LEU A 48 -0.61 0.40 -7.55
C LEU A 48 -2.02 0.27 -8.11
N SER A 49 -2.31 -0.86 -8.76
CA SER A 49 -3.62 -1.16 -9.34
C SER A 49 -4.68 -1.37 -8.25
N PHE A 50 -5.94 -1.12 -8.63
CA PHE A 50 -7.10 -1.34 -7.75
C PHE A 50 -7.24 -2.82 -7.32
N LYS A 51 -6.92 -3.75 -8.23
CA LYS A 51 -6.92 -5.22 -8.03
C LYS A 51 -5.87 -5.88 -8.92
N PRO A 52 -5.45 -7.13 -8.65
CA PRO A 52 -4.50 -7.82 -9.51
C PRO A 52 -5.04 -8.06 -10.92
N ASN A 53 -4.14 -8.29 -11.87
CA ASN A 53 -4.42 -8.58 -13.28
C ASN A 53 -5.15 -7.45 -14.04
N THR A 54 -4.87 -6.20 -13.67
CA THR A 54 -5.37 -5.00 -14.37
C THR A 54 -4.40 -3.84 -14.23
N ASP A 55 -4.44 -2.91 -15.18
CA ASP A 55 -3.77 -1.61 -15.13
C ASP A 55 -4.66 -0.50 -14.57
N ASP A 56 -5.87 -0.85 -14.11
CA ASP A 56 -6.85 0.10 -13.58
C ASP A 56 -6.40 0.65 -12.22
N ILE A 57 -6.15 1.96 -12.19
CA ILE A 57 -5.75 2.71 -10.99
C ILE A 57 -6.88 3.55 -10.41
N ARG A 58 -8.05 3.56 -11.03
CA ARG A 58 -9.22 4.31 -10.53
C ARG A 58 -9.58 3.79 -9.15
N ASP A 59 -9.78 4.71 -8.21
CA ASP A 59 -10.04 4.39 -6.80
C ASP A 59 -8.98 3.53 -6.08
N SER A 60 -7.76 3.46 -6.65
CA SER A 60 -6.65 2.76 -5.99
C SER A 60 -6.38 3.34 -4.60
N THR A 61 -6.59 2.51 -3.58
CA THR A 61 -6.24 2.83 -2.20
C THR A 61 -4.74 3.04 -2.04
N SER A 62 -3.93 2.29 -2.78
CA SER A 62 -2.46 2.41 -2.78
C SER A 62 -2.01 3.80 -3.20
N LEU A 63 -2.57 4.36 -4.27
CA LEU A 63 -2.23 5.72 -4.73
C LEU A 63 -2.73 6.80 -3.77
N LYS A 64 -3.90 6.61 -3.14
CA LYS A 64 -4.40 7.50 -2.09
C LYS A 64 -3.46 7.51 -0.87
N ILE A 65 -2.97 6.34 -0.46
CA ILE A 65 -1.97 6.20 0.62
C ILE A 65 -0.66 6.89 0.24
N ALA A 66 -0.14 6.64 -0.97
CA ALA A 66 1.08 7.27 -1.46
C ALA A 66 0.99 8.80 -1.40
N ALA A 67 -0.11 9.38 -1.86
CA ALA A 67 -0.33 10.82 -1.83
C ALA A 67 -0.34 11.41 -0.41
N ILE A 68 -0.90 10.67 0.58
CA ILE A 68 -0.90 11.12 1.98
C ILE A 68 0.51 11.00 2.59
N LEU A 69 1.24 9.93 2.31
CA LEU A 69 2.63 9.74 2.78
C LEU A 69 3.57 10.81 2.20
N GLN A 70 3.41 11.17 0.90
CA GLN A 70 4.16 12.26 0.30
C GLN A 70 3.89 13.61 0.96
N LYS A 71 2.65 13.90 1.39
CA LYS A 71 2.33 15.10 2.17
C LYS A 71 3.04 15.13 3.53
N ASN A 72 3.45 13.98 4.05
CA ASN A 72 4.29 13.84 5.25
C ASN A 72 5.80 13.81 4.91
N ASN A 73 6.20 14.26 3.72
CA ASN A 73 7.58 14.33 3.24
C ASN A 73 8.29 12.97 3.14
N ILE A 74 7.56 11.88 2.95
CA ILE A 74 8.11 10.54 2.77
C ILE A 74 8.23 10.25 1.27
N LYS A 75 9.40 9.79 0.83
CA LYS A 75 9.63 9.38 -0.56
C LYS A 75 8.99 8.02 -0.80
N ILE A 76 8.29 7.87 -1.94
CA ILE A 76 7.63 6.63 -2.30
C ILE A 76 8.27 6.04 -3.54
N ASN A 77 8.83 4.84 -3.37
CA ASN A 77 9.35 4.01 -4.45
C ASN A 77 8.25 3.02 -4.86
N CYS A 78 7.85 3.03 -6.11
CA CYS A 78 6.70 2.29 -6.60
C CYS A 78 7.12 1.18 -7.56
N TYR A 79 6.44 0.05 -7.45
CA TYR A 79 6.45 -1.00 -8.44
C TYR A 79 5.05 -1.63 -8.58
N ASP A 80 4.63 -1.85 -9.82
CA ASP A 80 3.43 -2.63 -10.17
C ASP A 80 3.70 -3.35 -11.49
N PRO A 81 3.35 -4.63 -11.66
CA PRO A 81 3.63 -5.39 -12.88
C PRO A 81 3.01 -4.81 -14.16
N VAL A 82 1.89 -4.07 -14.05
CA VAL A 82 1.09 -3.64 -15.22
C VAL A 82 0.68 -2.16 -15.14
N ALA A 83 0.42 -1.61 -13.96
CA ALA A 83 -0.22 -0.30 -13.81
C ALA A 83 0.77 0.90 -13.78
N MET A 84 2.07 0.67 -13.98
CA MET A 84 3.11 1.71 -13.85
C MET A 84 2.88 2.91 -14.76
N ASP A 85 2.59 2.69 -16.04
CA ASP A 85 2.38 3.77 -17.03
C ASP A 85 1.18 4.66 -16.66
N ASN A 86 0.09 4.05 -16.19
CA ASN A 86 -1.10 4.77 -15.77
C ASN A 86 -0.84 5.54 -14.48
N ALA A 87 -0.13 4.93 -13.53
CA ALA A 87 0.25 5.58 -12.28
C ALA A 87 1.21 6.77 -12.51
N LEU A 88 2.18 6.65 -13.43
CA LEU A 88 3.09 7.73 -13.81
C LEU A 88 2.33 8.92 -14.42
N LYS A 89 1.34 8.67 -15.26
CA LYS A 89 0.48 9.73 -15.82
C LYS A 89 -0.34 10.42 -14.74
N HIS A 90 -0.79 9.67 -13.73
CA HIS A 90 -1.60 10.17 -12.62
C HIS A 90 -0.78 10.97 -11.60
N ASN A 91 0.41 10.51 -11.24
CA ASN A 91 1.28 11.17 -10.26
C ASN A 91 2.77 11.04 -10.64
N LYS A 92 3.31 12.09 -11.23
CA LYS A 92 4.71 12.17 -11.68
C LYS A 92 5.74 12.37 -10.56
N THR A 93 5.29 12.56 -9.31
CA THR A 93 6.18 12.80 -8.16
C THR A 93 6.57 11.51 -7.44
N LEU A 94 6.00 10.38 -7.85
CA LEU A 94 6.38 9.06 -7.37
C LEU A 94 7.65 8.58 -8.09
N ASN A 95 8.47 7.80 -7.40
CA ASN A 95 9.64 7.16 -8.00
C ASN A 95 9.24 5.77 -8.49
N PHE A 96 9.37 5.51 -9.78
CA PHE A 96 9.00 4.23 -10.39
C PHE A 96 10.23 3.38 -10.68
N PHE A 97 10.14 2.08 -10.43
CA PHE A 97 11.23 1.11 -10.59
C PHE A 97 10.78 -0.08 -11.40
N ASP A 98 11.70 -0.71 -12.14
CA ASP A 98 11.39 -1.82 -13.04
C ASP A 98 11.32 -3.17 -12.33
N SER A 99 11.70 -3.24 -11.06
CA SER A 99 11.61 -4.46 -10.24
C SER A 99 11.26 -4.17 -8.79
N VAL A 100 10.66 -5.16 -8.12
CA VAL A 100 10.42 -5.14 -6.66
C VAL A 100 11.72 -4.89 -5.89
N TYR A 101 12.82 -5.55 -6.29
CA TYR A 101 14.08 -5.49 -5.58
C TYR A 101 14.75 -4.12 -5.66
N ASP A 102 14.59 -3.42 -6.77
CA ASP A 102 15.11 -2.06 -6.95
C ASP A 102 14.24 -1.05 -6.22
N ALA A 103 12.90 -1.23 -6.25
CA ALA A 103 11.99 -0.41 -5.45
C ALA A 103 12.26 -0.51 -3.94
N CYS A 104 12.70 -1.69 -3.47
CA CYS A 104 13.02 -1.95 -2.06
C CYS A 104 14.41 -1.47 -1.64
N GLU A 105 15.27 -1.02 -2.57
CA GLU A 105 16.63 -0.63 -2.21
C GLU A 105 16.67 0.64 -1.35
N GLY A 106 17.29 0.52 -0.17
CA GLY A 106 17.48 1.63 0.76
C GLY A 106 16.22 2.19 1.41
N VAL A 107 15.08 1.48 1.33
CA VAL A 107 13.83 1.93 1.97
C VAL A 107 13.75 1.57 3.45
N ASN A 108 12.90 2.29 4.18
CA ASN A 108 12.66 2.07 5.60
C ASN A 108 11.47 1.15 5.89
N ALA A 109 10.59 0.95 4.91
CA ALA A 109 9.46 0.03 5.03
C ALA A 109 8.96 -0.39 3.64
N ILE A 110 8.19 -1.47 3.61
CA ILE A 110 7.50 -1.97 2.42
C ILE A 110 6.00 -1.95 2.70
N ILE A 111 5.21 -1.50 1.75
CA ILE A 111 3.75 -1.58 1.75
C ILE A 111 3.32 -2.50 0.60
N ILE A 112 2.52 -3.52 0.92
CA ILE A 112 1.88 -4.37 -0.09
C ILE A 112 0.48 -3.82 -0.35
N GLY A 113 0.30 -3.19 -1.50
CA GLY A 113 -0.94 -2.48 -1.85
C GLY A 113 -1.93 -3.33 -2.65
N THR A 114 -1.44 -4.26 -3.47
CA THR A 114 -2.25 -5.14 -4.32
C THR A 114 -1.72 -6.57 -4.25
N GLU A 115 -2.62 -7.55 -4.26
CA GLU A 115 -2.28 -8.98 -4.09
C GLU A 115 -1.85 -9.67 -5.40
N TRP A 116 -0.84 -9.14 -6.06
CA TRP A 116 -0.25 -9.78 -7.24
C TRP A 116 0.37 -11.14 -6.92
N ASN A 117 0.20 -12.12 -7.80
CA ASN A 117 0.80 -13.45 -7.62
C ASN A 117 2.34 -13.39 -7.54
N GLU A 118 2.96 -12.49 -8.28
CA GLU A 118 4.40 -12.24 -8.23
C GLU A 118 4.86 -11.91 -6.80
N PHE A 119 4.08 -11.14 -6.05
CA PHE A 119 4.47 -10.75 -4.69
C PHE A 119 4.45 -11.92 -3.71
N ARG A 120 3.67 -12.98 -3.98
CA ARG A 120 3.66 -14.20 -3.14
C ARG A 120 4.95 -15.02 -3.24
N ALA A 121 5.74 -14.83 -4.31
CA ALA A 121 6.97 -15.55 -4.58
C ALA A 121 8.23 -14.72 -4.33
N LEU A 122 8.15 -13.62 -3.59
CA LEU A 122 9.30 -12.75 -3.33
C LEU A 122 10.35 -13.44 -2.46
N ASN A 123 11.62 -13.23 -2.80
CA ASN A 123 12.73 -13.65 -1.96
C ASN A 123 13.01 -12.58 -0.89
N PHE A 124 12.42 -12.76 0.29
CA PHE A 124 12.57 -11.82 1.41
C PHE A 124 13.99 -11.78 2.00
N THR A 125 14.76 -12.82 1.88
CA THR A 125 16.20 -12.79 2.26
C THR A 125 16.93 -11.76 1.40
N LYS A 126 16.74 -11.81 0.07
CA LYS A 126 17.33 -10.84 -0.85
C LYS A 126 16.79 -9.42 -0.62
N ILE A 127 15.52 -9.26 -0.29
CA ILE A 127 14.94 -7.95 0.05
C ILE A 127 15.57 -7.42 1.33
N LYS A 128 15.76 -8.26 2.35
CA LYS A 128 16.32 -7.87 3.63
C LYS A 128 17.77 -7.31 3.51
N GLU A 129 18.55 -7.82 2.57
CA GLU A 129 19.89 -7.30 2.29
C GLU A 129 19.89 -5.89 1.69
N LYS A 130 18.79 -5.49 1.04
CA LYS A 130 18.67 -4.21 0.33
C LYS A 130 18.00 -3.10 1.14
N ILE A 131 17.12 -3.44 2.07
CA ILE A 131 16.35 -2.46 2.84
C ILE A 131 17.11 -1.94 4.06
N LYS A 132 16.82 -0.72 4.49
CA LYS A 132 17.38 -0.14 5.73
C LYS A 132 16.76 -0.76 6.96
N GLU A 133 15.46 -1.02 6.93
CA GLU A 133 14.70 -1.55 8.05
C GLU A 133 13.70 -2.59 7.58
N ALA A 134 13.71 -3.73 8.25
CA ALA A 134 12.89 -4.87 7.89
C ALA A 134 11.45 -4.72 8.41
N ILE A 135 10.70 -3.75 7.84
CA ILE A 135 9.31 -3.47 8.19
C ILE A 135 8.41 -3.70 6.98
N ILE A 136 7.32 -4.46 7.17
CA ILE A 136 6.32 -4.74 6.13
C ILE A 136 4.92 -4.38 6.64
N PHE A 137 4.21 -3.55 5.89
CA PHE A 137 2.79 -3.29 6.02
C PHE A 137 2.03 -4.03 4.93
N ASP A 138 1.40 -5.13 5.27
CA ASP A 138 0.64 -5.95 4.32
C ASP A 138 -0.85 -5.56 4.35
N LEU A 139 -1.26 -4.75 3.38
CA LEU A 139 -2.64 -4.27 3.27
C LEU A 139 -3.59 -5.32 2.67
N ARG A 140 -3.07 -6.47 2.27
CA ARG A 140 -3.81 -7.56 1.62
C ARG A 140 -3.76 -8.87 2.39
N ASN A 141 -2.96 -8.93 3.47
CA ASN A 141 -2.74 -10.12 4.29
C ASN A 141 -2.35 -11.36 3.46
N ILE A 142 -1.46 -11.16 2.47
CA ILE A 142 -1.01 -12.24 1.56
C ILE A 142 0.09 -13.10 2.16
N TYR A 143 0.71 -12.65 3.26
CA TYR A 143 1.79 -13.37 3.93
C TYR A 143 1.38 -13.86 5.31
N ARG A 144 2.10 -14.87 5.79
CA ARG A 144 2.03 -15.36 7.17
C ARG A 144 3.04 -14.58 8.03
N SER A 145 2.57 -13.98 9.12
CA SER A 145 3.43 -13.20 10.01
C SER A 145 4.62 -14.00 10.51
N ALA A 146 4.40 -15.24 10.95
CA ALA A 146 5.45 -16.11 11.49
C ALA A 146 6.63 -16.31 10.51
N GLU A 147 6.33 -16.53 9.21
CA GLU A 147 7.37 -16.74 8.20
C GLU A 147 8.25 -15.50 7.99
N LEU A 148 7.66 -14.30 8.04
CA LEU A 148 8.39 -13.05 7.89
C LEU A 148 9.12 -12.65 9.16
N GLU A 149 8.54 -12.91 10.32
CA GLU A 149 9.16 -12.68 11.63
C GLU A 149 10.38 -13.58 11.84
N GLU A 150 10.35 -14.84 11.42
CA GLU A 150 11.52 -15.74 11.40
C GLU A 150 12.67 -15.20 10.53
N LEU A 151 12.35 -14.52 9.44
CA LEU A 151 13.32 -13.81 8.61
C LEU A 151 13.75 -12.47 9.21
N GLY A 152 13.19 -12.07 10.35
CA GLY A 152 13.52 -10.86 11.10
C GLY A 152 12.87 -9.60 10.53
N PHE A 153 11.69 -9.72 9.93
CA PHE A 153 10.83 -8.58 9.58
C PHE A 153 9.85 -8.27 10.70
N SER A 154 9.58 -6.99 10.93
CA SER A 154 8.40 -6.54 11.67
C SER A 154 7.22 -6.51 10.72
N TYR A 155 6.25 -7.40 10.93
CA TYR A 155 5.09 -7.55 10.04
C TYR A 155 3.83 -6.93 10.63
N TYR A 156 3.15 -6.12 9.84
CA TYR A 156 1.89 -5.46 10.20
C TYR A 156 0.81 -5.72 9.14
N GLY A 157 -0.11 -6.61 9.44
CA GLY A 157 -1.29 -6.88 8.61
C GLY A 157 -2.44 -5.90 8.90
N ILE A 158 -3.42 -5.83 7.99
CA ILE A 158 -4.68 -5.11 8.24
C ILE A 158 -5.59 -5.97 9.11
N GLY A 159 -6.14 -5.34 10.16
CA GLY A 159 -7.10 -6.01 11.05
C GLY A 159 -6.46 -6.95 12.09
N LYS A 160 -5.15 -6.86 12.26
CA LYS A 160 -4.41 -7.62 13.28
C LYS A 160 -3.75 -6.66 14.25
#